data_afd05e4b9495e1512ab528ed7f4e1a22
#
_entry.id   afd05e4b9495e1512ab528ed7f4e1a22
#
_cell.length_a   1.000
_cell.length_b   1.000
_cell.length_c   1.000
_cell.angle_alpha   90.00
_cell.angle_beta   90.00
_cell.angle_gamma   90.00
#
_symmetry.space_group_name_H-M   'P 1'
#
loop_
_entity.id
_entity.type
_entity.pdbx_description
1 polymer ?
#
loop_
_entity_poly.entity_id
_entity_poly.type
_entity_poly.pdbx_seq_one_letter_code
_entity_poly.pdbx_strand_id
1 'polypeptide(L)'
;QRLVITRWKDDTRHYINGNLQFSSRDEYRYHEALVHPVLEALPWARRVLVLGGGDGLALREILRYPQIEHVTVVDLDPAMTAAFTTRPELAKLNNNAFSDKRVTVVNADAAVWLRNNGDMFDAAIVDFPDPSSFALGKLYSVPFYDLVKKHLAAKGLMVVQSTSPFFAPHAYWTINSTLREVGMRTWPYHAYVPSFGEWGFILASPQLDYAPPTQYRLPMRYLNADTTREMFIFPPDMQPLPMAPNRLNTQSLVHEFEQDWNRVIR
;
A
#
# COMPACT_ATOMS: atom_id res chain seq x y z
N GLN A 1 14.22 -2.94 -12.72
CA GLN A 1 14.35 -3.36 -11.30
C GLN A 1 15.17 -4.64 -11.22
N ARG A 2 15.88 -4.86 -10.11
CA ARG A 2 16.55 -6.12 -9.79
C ARG A 2 15.69 -6.87 -8.79
N LEU A 3 15.06 -7.96 -9.22
CA LEU A 3 14.25 -8.84 -8.37
C LEU A 3 15.14 -9.98 -7.83
N VAL A 4 15.12 -10.19 -6.52
CA VAL A 4 15.83 -11.29 -5.85
C VAL A 4 14.85 -12.02 -4.95
N ILE A 5 14.75 -13.33 -5.13
CA ILE A 5 13.95 -14.22 -4.29
C ILE A 5 14.90 -15.17 -3.59
N THR A 6 14.85 -15.21 -2.28
CA THR A 6 15.60 -16.14 -1.46
C THR A 6 14.65 -17.09 -0.74
N ARG A 7 15.11 -18.32 -0.54
CA ARG A 7 14.37 -19.32 0.23
C ARG A 7 15.29 -19.95 1.27
N TRP A 8 14.85 -19.93 2.51
CA TRP A 8 15.53 -20.62 3.58
C TRP A 8 14.51 -21.29 4.50
N LYS A 9 14.59 -22.63 4.57
CA LYS A 9 13.57 -23.45 5.24
C LYS A 9 12.17 -23.20 4.63
N ASP A 10 11.24 -22.72 5.46
CA ASP A 10 9.86 -22.39 5.14
C ASP A 10 9.66 -20.90 4.80
N ASP A 11 10.72 -20.10 4.82
CA ASP A 11 10.66 -18.67 4.55
C ASP A 11 11.10 -18.37 3.09
N THR A 12 10.20 -17.72 2.36
CA THR A 12 10.49 -17.11 1.07
C THR A 12 10.52 -15.61 1.23
N ARG A 13 11.63 -14.98 0.87
CA ARG A 13 11.79 -13.52 0.92
C ARG A 13 11.97 -12.94 -0.45
N HIS A 14 11.30 -11.85 -0.72
CA HIS A 14 11.41 -11.09 -1.95
C HIS A 14 12.08 -9.74 -1.71
N TYR A 15 13.00 -9.38 -2.60
CA TYR A 15 13.73 -8.12 -2.55
C TYR A 15 13.66 -7.41 -3.90
N ILE A 16 13.46 -6.10 -3.87
CA ILE A 16 13.57 -5.21 -5.03
C ILE A 16 14.75 -4.27 -4.79
N ASN A 17 15.74 -4.29 -5.68
CA ASN A 17 16.96 -3.47 -5.60
C ASN A 17 17.70 -3.57 -4.24
N GLY A 18 17.59 -4.73 -3.58
CA GLY A 18 18.20 -5.00 -2.27
C GLY A 18 17.29 -4.74 -1.08
N ASN A 19 16.16 -4.06 -1.25
CA ASN A 19 15.19 -3.80 -0.18
C ASN A 19 14.19 -4.93 -0.05
N LEU A 20 13.99 -5.43 1.18
CA LEU A 20 13.00 -6.47 1.48
C LEU A 20 11.60 -5.95 1.17
N GLN A 21 10.82 -6.73 0.41
CA GLN A 21 9.42 -6.44 0.10
C GLN A 21 8.48 -7.28 0.96
N PHE A 22 8.81 -8.54 1.18
CA PHE A 22 8.08 -9.38 2.12
C PHE A 22 8.92 -10.58 2.60
N SER A 23 8.53 -11.14 3.75
CA SER A 23 8.83 -12.48 4.22
C SER A 23 7.53 -13.29 4.27
N SER A 24 7.51 -14.49 3.69
CA SER A 24 6.30 -15.34 3.66
C SER A 24 5.80 -15.77 5.04
N ARG A 25 6.60 -15.56 6.08
CA ARG A 25 6.22 -15.90 7.47
C ARG A 25 5.28 -14.88 8.10
N ASP A 26 5.39 -13.60 7.72
CA ASP A 26 4.68 -12.51 8.40
C ASP A 26 4.01 -11.50 7.45
N GLU A 27 4.14 -11.67 6.12
CA GLU A 27 3.55 -10.79 5.12
C GLU A 27 2.02 -10.62 5.28
N TYR A 28 1.36 -11.63 5.85
CA TYR A 28 -0.08 -11.56 6.08
C TYR A 28 -0.46 -10.41 7.02
N ARG A 29 0.40 -10.03 7.96
CA ARG A 29 0.15 -8.88 8.84
C ARG A 29 0.11 -7.58 8.06
N TYR A 30 1.07 -7.42 7.13
CA TYR A 30 1.14 -6.27 6.23
C TYR A 30 -0.09 -6.23 5.32
N HIS A 31 -0.37 -7.32 4.61
CA HIS A 31 -1.45 -7.33 3.61
C HIS A 31 -2.85 -7.31 4.23
N GLU A 32 -3.05 -7.92 5.41
CA GLU A 32 -4.28 -7.75 6.14
C GLU A 32 -4.46 -6.29 6.58
N ALA A 33 -3.44 -5.64 7.13
CA ALA A 33 -3.49 -4.24 7.53
C ALA A 33 -3.68 -3.29 6.34
N LEU A 34 -3.10 -3.60 5.18
CA LEU A 34 -3.24 -2.81 3.97
C LEU A 34 -4.65 -2.87 3.37
N VAL A 35 -5.26 -4.06 3.30
CA VAL A 35 -6.46 -4.30 2.48
C VAL A 35 -7.75 -4.22 3.29
N HIS A 36 -7.81 -4.91 4.43
CA HIS A 36 -9.09 -5.13 5.10
C HIS A 36 -9.70 -3.89 5.76
N PRO A 37 -8.95 -2.94 6.35
CA PRO A 37 -9.54 -1.71 6.86
C PRO A 37 -10.27 -0.88 5.78
N VAL A 38 -9.78 -0.94 4.52
CA VAL A 38 -10.44 -0.30 3.37
C VAL A 38 -11.73 -1.02 3.01
N LEU A 39 -11.68 -2.34 2.78
CA LEU A 39 -12.79 -3.08 2.21
C LEU A 39 -13.91 -3.35 3.22
N GLU A 40 -13.60 -3.42 4.51
CA GLU A 40 -14.63 -3.46 5.55
C GLU A 40 -15.41 -2.15 5.65
N ALA A 41 -14.76 -1.01 5.42
CA ALA A 41 -15.42 0.29 5.39
C ALA A 41 -16.30 0.50 4.13
N LEU A 42 -16.10 -0.31 3.07
CA LEU A 42 -16.75 -0.19 1.78
C LEU A 42 -17.53 -1.47 1.39
N PRO A 43 -18.58 -1.86 2.11
CA PRO A 43 -19.33 -3.09 1.81
C PRO A 43 -20.00 -3.06 0.42
N TRP A 44 -20.13 -1.89 -0.17
CA TRP A 44 -20.68 -1.68 -1.52
C TRP A 44 -19.63 -1.69 -2.63
N ALA A 45 -18.33 -1.72 -2.29
CA ALA A 45 -17.27 -1.66 -3.30
C ALA A 45 -17.36 -2.82 -4.28
N ARG A 46 -17.18 -2.51 -5.57
CA ARG A 46 -17.19 -3.44 -6.70
C ARG A 46 -15.89 -3.39 -7.49
N ARG A 47 -15.32 -2.21 -7.61
CA ARG A 47 -14.15 -1.94 -8.46
C ARG A 47 -12.98 -1.46 -7.60
N VAL A 48 -11.88 -2.19 -7.64
CA VAL A 48 -10.67 -1.90 -6.86
C VAL A 48 -9.49 -1.65 -7.80
N LEU A 49 -8.74 -0.60 -7.53
CA LEU A 49 -7.48 -0.29 -8.17
C LEU A 49 -6.33 -0.70 -7.24
N VAL A 50 -5.36 -1.43 -7.76
CA VAL A 50 -4.09 -1.71 -7.08
C VAL A 50 -2.97 -1.04 -7.88
N LEU A 51 -2.23 -0.17 -7.24
CA LEU A 51 -1.07 0.53 -7.82
C LEU A 51 0.20 -0.03 -7.18
N GLY A 52 1.03 -0.73 -7.97
CA GLY A 52 2.07 -1.62 -7.47
C GLY A 52 1.51 -2.99 -7.11
N GLY A 53 2.08 -3.66 -6.11
CA GLY A 53 1.59 -4.95 -5.63
C GLY A 53 1.68 -6.08 -6.66
N GLY A 54 2.70 -6.03 -7.54
CA GLY A 54 2.91 -7.00 -8.62
C GLY A 54 3.24 -8.42 -8.15
N ASP A 55 3.38 -8.66 -6.85
CA ASP A 55 3.46 -9.99 -6.23
C ASP A 55 2.08 -10.66 -6.04
N GLY A 56 1.00 -9.86 -6.11
CA GLY A 56 -0.37 -10.35 -5.98
C GLY A 56 -0.81 -10.68 -4.55
N LEU A 57 -0.04 -10.31 -3.51
CA LEU A 57 -0.40 -10.62 -2.13
C LEU A 57 -1.53 -9.72 -1.63
N ALA A 58 -1.52 -8.43 -1.95
CA ALA A 58 -2.66 -7.55 -1.72
C ALA A 58 -3.89 -8.00 -2.55
N LEU A 59 -3.68 -8.39 -3.80
CA LEU A 59 -4.72 -8.91 -4.68
C LEU A 59 -5.38 -10.17 -4.09
N ARG A 60 -4.60 -11.09 -3.51
CA ARG A 60 -5.11 -12.27 -2.79
C ARG A 60 -6.12 -11.88 -1.70
N GLU A 61 -5.80 -10.88 -0.89
CA GLU A 61 -6.70 -10.42 0.18
C GLU A 61 -7.96 -9.74 -0.37
N ILE A 62 -7.85 -8.95 -1.44
CA ILE A 62 -8.98 -8.29 -2.11
C ILE A 62 -9.97 -9.33 -2.65
N LEU A 63 -9.47 -10.37 -3.30
CA LEU A 63 -10.30 -11.39 -3.94
C LEU A 63 -11.08 -12.28 -2.97
N ARG A 64 -10.78 -12.24 -1.68
CA ARG A 64 -11.57 -12.88 -0.62
C ARG A 64 -12.96 -12.25 -0.45
N TYR A 65 -13.16 -11.03 -0.94
CA TYR A 65 -14.43 -10.32 -0.87
C TYR A 65 -15.30 -10.66 -2.08
N PRO A 66 -16.42 -11.39 -1.90
CA PRO A 66 -17.23 -11.87 -3.02
C PRO A 66 -17.96 -10.76 -3.78
N GLN A 67 -18.19 -9.59 -3.15
CA GLN A 67 -18.82 -8.46 -3.79
C GLN A 67 -17.92 -7.71 -4.77
N ILE A 68 -16.61 -7.93 -4.74
CA ILE A 68 -15.69 -7.31 -5.69
C ILE A 68 -15.86 -7.97 -7.07
N GLU A 69 -16.19 -7.15 -8.05
CA GLU A 69 -16.48 -7.57 -9.42
C GLU A 69 -15.29 -7.38 -10.36
N HIS A 70 -14.45 -6.38 -10.07
CA HIS A 70 -13.30 -6.07 -10.90
C HIS A 70 -12.14 -5.51 -10.10
N VAL A 71 -10.93 -6.02 -10.36
CA VAL A 71 -9.67 -5.51 -9.80
C VAL A 71 -8.71 -5.19 -10.94
N THR A 72 -8.28 -3.95 -11.02
CA THR A 72 -7.21 -3.54 -11.94
C THR A 72 -5.91 -3.41 -11.17
N VAL A 73 -4.90 -4.19 -11.56
CA VAL A 73 -3.55 -4.11 -11.01
C VAL A 73 -2.64 -3.40 -12.00
N VAL A 74 -2.05 -2.29 -11.60
CA VAL A 74 -1.10 -1.51 -12.43
C VAL A 74 0.27 -1.58 -11.81
N ASP A 75 1.15 -2.38 -12.38
CA ASP A 75 2.54 -2.55 -11.95
C ASP A 75 3.51 -2.24 -13.09
N LEU A 76 4.60 -1.55 -12.76
CA LEU A 76 5.59 -1.13 -13.74
C LEU A 76 6.33 -2.31 -14.38
N ASP A 77 6.61 -3.36 -13.62
CA ASP A 77 7.55 -4.42 -14.00
C ASP A 77 6.83 -5.70 -14.47
N PRO A 78 6.78 -5.98 -15.79
CA PRO A 78 6.18 -7.21 -16.30
C PRO A 78 6.91 -8.46 -15.82
N ALA A 79 8.19 -8.39 -15.45
CA ALA A 79 8.92 -9.53 -14.92
C ALA A 79 8.43 -9.91 -13.52
N MET A 80 7.99 -8.92 -12.74
CA MET A 80 7.39 -9.11 -11.41
C MET A 80 6.07 -9.89 -11.53
N THR A 81 5.11 -9.34 -12.26
CA THR A 81 3.79 -9.96 -12.44
C THR A 81 3.90 -11.33 -13.10
N ALA A 82 4.78 -11.50 -14.11
CA ALA A 82 5.04 -12.80 -14.74
C ALA A 82 5.60 -13.82 -13.76
N ALA A 83 6.56 -13.44 -12.89
CA ALA A 83 7.15 -14.36 -11.92
C ALA A 83 6.09 -14.89 -10.94
N PHE A 84 5.23 -14.02 -10.41
CA PHE A 84 4.19 -14.37 -9.45
C PHE A 84 2.92 -14.98 -10.07
N THR A 85 2.84 -15.01 -11.40
CA THR A 85 1.79 -15.71 -12.15
C THR A 85 2.24 -17.10 -12.60
N THR A 86 3.50 -17.23 -13.08
CA THR A 86 3.93 -18.43 -13.81
C THR A 86 4.78 -19.39 -13.00
N ARG A 87 5.44 -18.93 -11.93
CA ARG A 87 6.25 -19.80 -11.07
C ARG A 87 5.36 -20.42 -9.98
N PRO A 88 5.16 -21.74 -9.95
CA PRO A 88 4.19 -22.36 -9.04
C PRO A 88 4.44 -22.06 -7.56
N GLU A 89 5.71 -21.98 -7.15
CA GLU A 89 6.09 -21.68 -5.77
C GLU A 89 5.75 -20.24 -5.35
N LEU A 90 5.75 -19.28 -6.30
CA LEU A 90 5.38 -17.89 -6.04
C LEU A 90 3.87 -17.68 -6.20
N ALA A 91 3.28 -18.24 -7.25
CA ALA A 91 1.84 -18.17 -7.48
C ALA A 91 1.04 -18.80 -6.31
N LYS A 92 1.60 -19.81 -5.63
CA LYS A 92 1.01 -20.37 -4.41
C LYS A 92 0.93 -19.35 -3.27
N LEU A 93 1.89 -18.42 -3.15
CA LEU A 93 1.87 -17.39 -2.09
C LEU A 93 0.68 -16.45 -2.24
N ASN A 94 0.33 -16.10 -3.45
CA ASN A 94 -0.83 -15.25 -3.74
C ASN A 94 -2.12 -16.05 -4.07
N ASN A 95 -2.16 -17.35 -3.82
CA ASN A 95 -3.29 -18.24 -4.12
C ASN A 95 -3.72 -18.20 -5.60
N ASN A 96 -2.78 -18.05 -6.53
CA ASN A 96 -3.03 -17.89 -7.97
C ASN A 96 -3.95 -16.69 -8.29
N ALA A 97 -3.87 -15.62 -7.52
CA ALA A 97 -4.76 -14.47 -7.61
C ALA A 97 -4.83 -13.83 -9.00
N PHE A 98 -3.72 -13.81 -9.74
CA PHE A 98 -3.69 -13.28 -11.10
C PHE A 98 -4.48 -14.09 -12.13
N SER A 99 -4.87 -15.33 -11.82
CA SER A 99 -5.71 -16.18 -12.67
C SER A 99 -7.22 -16.00 -12.44
N ASP A 100 -7.62 -15.17 -11.47
CA ASP A 100 -9.04 -14.89 -11.20
C ASP A 100 -9.61 -14.03 -12.35
N LYS A 101 -10.80 -14.41 -12.84
CA LYS A 101 -11.49 -13.74 -13.95
C LYS A 101 -11.85 -12.27 -13.68
N ARG A 102 -11.86 -11.86 -12.42
CA ARG A 102 -12.13 -10.48 -11.98
C ARG A 102 -10.91 -9.56 -12.16
N VAL A 103 -9.75 -10.10 -12.49
CA VAL A 103 -8.47 -9.39 -12.47
C VAL A 103 -8.03 -8.97 -13.86
N THR A 104 -7.66 -7.72 -13.99
CA THR A 104 -6.96 -7.16 -15.15
C THR A 104 -5.59 -6.66 -14.72
N VAL A 105 -4.53 -7.17 -15.33
CA VAL A 105 -3.15 -6.74 -15.08
C VAL A 105 -2.70 -5.81 -16.19
N VAL A 106 -2.16 -4.66 -15.80
CA VAL A 106 -1.60 -3.65 -16.72
C VAL A 106 -0.14 -3.39 -16.30
N ASN A 107 0.80 -3.71 -17.17
CA ASN A 107 2.20 -3.38 -16.96
C ASN A 107 2.51 -2.00 -17.57
N ALA A 108 2.50 -0.98 -16.72
CA ALA A 108 2.69 0.41 -17.13
C ALA A 108 3.17 1.29 -15.95
N ASP A 109 3.73 2.45 -16.27
CA ASP A 109 3.91 3.52 -15.30
C ASP A 109 2.55 3.99 -14.78
N ALA A 110 2.34 3.92 -13.47
CA ALA A 110 1.05 4.22 -12.85
C ALA A 110 0.57 5.66 -13.12
N ALA A 111 1.48 6.65 -13.13
CA ALA A 111 1.11 8.04 -13.41
C ALA A 111 0.71 8.25 -14.87
N VAL A 112 1.37 7.56 -15.80
CA VAL A 112 1.03 7.58 -17.22
C VAL A 112 -0.32 6.89 -17.46
N TRP A 113 -0.52 5.73 -16.86
CA TRP A 113 -1.77 4.98 -16.98
C TRP A 113 -2.96 5.80 -16.44
N LEU A 114 -2.85 6.37 -15.23
CA LEU A 114 -3.90 7.20 -14.63
C LEU A 114 -4.26 8.41 -15.50
N ARG A 115 -3.28 9.07 -16.16
CA ARG A 115 -3.58 10.21 -17.06
C ARG A 115 -4.37 9.81 -18.29
N ASN A 116 -4.19 8.60 -18.77
CA ASN A 116 -4.78 8.10 -20.03
C ASN A 116 -6.02 7.20 -19.81
N ASN A 117 -6.37 6.93 -18.56
CA ASN A 117 -7.50 6.10 -18.19
C ASN A 117 -8.64 6.98 -17.62
N GLY A 118 -9.88 6.61 -17.88
CA GLY A 118 -11.07 7.30 -17.36
C GLY A 118 -11.89 6.48 -16.37
N ASP A 119 -11.40 5.31 -15.96
CA ASP A 119 -12.11 4.44 -15.04
C ASP A 119 -12.21 5.03 -13.63
N MET A 120 -13.33 4.75 -12.97
CA MET A 120 -13.57 5.10 -11.57
C MET A 120 -13.55 3.86 -10.70
N PHE A 121 -13.01 4.00 -9.48
CA PHE A 121 -12.87 2.92 -8.52
C PHE A 121 -13.49 3.28 -7.18
N ASP A 122 -14.01 2.27 -6.50
CA ASP A 122 -14.56 2.43 -5.15
C ASP A 122 -13.43 2.41 -4.11
N ALA A 123 -12.39 1.66 -4.37
CA ALA A 123 -11.20 1.57 -3.51
C ALA A 123 -9.92 1.62 -4.33
N ALA A 124 -8.85 2.19 -3.74
CA ALA A 124 -7.49 2.13 -4.29
C ALA A 124 -6.50 1.66 -3.22
N ILE A 125 -5.70 0.66 -3.56
CA ILE A 125 -4.61 0.13 -2.74
C ILE A 125 -3.30 0.58 -3.40
N VAL A 126 -2.56 1.46 -2.74
CA VAL A 126 -1.29 2.01 -3.23
C VAL A 126 -0.15 1.33 -2.50
N ASP A 127 0.48 0.38 -3.18
CA ASP A 127 1.47 -0.54 -2.62
C ASP A 127 2.78 -0.46 -3.42
N PHE A 128 3.38 0.72 -3.41
CA PHE A 128 4.67 0.98 -4.04
C PHE A 128 5.83 0.71 -3.07
N PRO A 129 7.05 0.43 -3.59
CA PRO A 129 8.24 0.46 -2.76
C PRO A 129 8.45 1.83 -2.09
N ASP A 130 9.17 1.84 -0.98
CA ASP A 130 9.52 3.05 -0.25
C ASP A 130 10.13 4.15 -1.14
N PRO A 131 9.96 5.44 -0.80
CA PRO A 131 10.43 6.58 -1.59
C PRO A 131 11.95 6.78 -1.51
N SER A 132 12.71 5.70 -1.75
CA SER A 132 14.18 5.64 -1.65
C SER A 132 14.91 6.23 -2.87
N SER A 133 14.20 6.81 -3.82
CA SER A 133 14.76 7.47 -5.00
C SER A 133 13.81 8.51 -5.55
N PHE A 134 14.32 9.46 -6.34
CA PHE A 134 13.48 10.46 -7.01
C PHE A 134 12.42 9.85 -7.93
N ALA A 135 12.71 8.69 -8.54
CA ALA A 135 11.76 7.97 -9.36
C ALA A 135 10.57 7.44 -8.56
N LEU A 136 10.81 6.93 -7.34
CA LEU A 136 9.78 6.47 -6.43
C LEU A 136 9.09 7.64 -5.71
N GLY A 137 9.85 8.66 -5.28
CA GLY A 137 9.30 9.83 -4.60
C GLY A 137 8.23 10.59 -5.39
N LYS A 138 8.26 10.51 -6.74
CA LYS A 138 7.19 11.06 -7.60
C LYS A 138 5.83 10.40 -7.36
N LEU A 139 5.81 9.12 -7.01
CA LEU A 139 4.59 8.34 -6.75
C LEU A 139 3.95 8.68 -5.40
N TYR A 140 4.61 9.52 -4.61
CA TYR A 140 4.16 10.04 -3.31
C TYR A 140 4.00 11.56 -3.33
N SER A 141 3.77 12.16 -4.49
CA SER A 141 3.71 13.60 -4.66
C SER A 141 2.28 14.12 -4.80
N VAL A 142 2.12 15.43 -4.55
CA VAL A 142 0.83 16.14 -4.73
C VAL A 142 0.21 15.85 -6.10
N PRO A 143 0.90 15.97 -7.26
CA PRO A 143 0.30 15.68 -8.56
C PRO A 143 -0.10 14.20 -8.72
N PHE A 144 0.63 13.27 -8.12
CA PHE A 144 0.28 11.85 -8.20
C PHE A 144 -0.99 11.54 -7.40
N TYR A 145 -1.09 12.02 -6.16
CA TYR A 145 -2.28 11.79 -5.35
C TYR A 145 -3.52 12.52 -5.89
N ASP A 146 -3.34 13.67 -6.55
CA ASP A 146 -4.43 14.33 -7.28
C ASP A 146 -4.95 13.47 -8.45
N LEU A 147 -4.04 12.78 -9.17
CA LEU A 147 -4.44 11.81 -10.19
C LEU A 147 -5.21 10.63 -9.57
N VAL A 148 -4.72 10.02 -8.51
CA VAL A 148 -5.43 8.91 -7.85
C VAL A 148 -6.80 9.37 -7.35
N LYS A 149 -6.89 10.54 -6.72
CA LYS A 149 -8.15 11.12 -6.24
C LYS A 149 -9.19 11.27 -7.35
N LYS A 150 -8.77 11.68 -8.56
CA LYS A 150 -9.67 11.80 -9.73
C LYS A 150 -10.27 10.48 -10.19
N HIS A 151 -9.64 9.35 -9.85
CA HIS A 151 -10.12 8.00 -10.16
C HIS A 151 -10.89 7.35 -9.02
N LEU A 152 -11.02 8.02 -7.87
CA LEU A 152 -11.84 7.54 -6.76
C LEU A 152 -13.26 8.07 -6.86
N ALA A 153 -14.23 7.19 -6.62
CA ALA A 153 -15.61 7.59 -6.37
C ALA A 153 -15.67 8.60 -5.20
N ALA A 154 -16.71 9.43 -5.17
CA ALA A 154 -16.84 10.49 -4.16
C ALA A 154 -16.72 9.97 -2.71
N LYS A 155 -17.29 8.79 -2.42
CA LYS A 155 -17.14 8.06 -1.16
C LYS A 155 -16.11 6.94 -1.21
N GLY A 156 -15.24 6.95 -2.22
CA GLY A 156 -14.15 5.99 -2.34
C GLY A 156 -13.10 6.19 -1.28
N LEU A 157 -12.36 5.13 -0.97
CA LEU A 157 -11.30 5.11 0.04
C LEU A 157 -10.03 4.55 -0.59
N MET A 158 -8.92 5.22 -0.37
CA MET A 158 -7.61 4.70 -0.71
C MET A 158 -6.81 4.41 0.55
N VAL A 159 -5.87 3.50 0.43
CA VAL A 159 -4.79 3.28 1.39
C VAL A 159 -3.45 3.42 0.69
N VAL A 160 -2.48 3.99 1.38
CA VAL A 160 -1.10 4.10 0.91
C VAL A 160 -0.19 3.43 1.93
N GLN A 161 0.63 2.47 1.48
CA GLN A 161 1.79 2.08 2.28
C GLN A 161 2.69 3.29 2.45
N SER A 162 3.20 3.54 3.65
CA SER A 162 3.79 4.84 3.99
C SER A 162 5.06 4.72 4.82
N THR A 163 5.86 3.67 4.57
CA THR A 163 7.09 3.40 5.32
C THR A 163 6.86 3.28 6.83
N SER A 164 7.85 3.46 7.67
CA SER A 164 7.74 3.28 9.11
C SER A 164 7.53 4.61 9.84
N PRO A 165 6.48 4.80 10.64
CA PRO A 165 6.35 5.98 11.49
C PRO A 165 7.37 6.04 12.62
N PHE A 166 8.01 4.90 12.95
CA PHE A 166 9.06 4.82 13.97
C PHE A 166 10.46 5.08 13.39
N PHE A 167 10.82 4.38 12.31
CA PHE A 167 12.16 4.52 11.70
C PHE A 167 12.29 5.72 10.76
N ALA A 168 11.20 6.10 10.09
CA ALA A 168 11.16 7.19 9.13
C ALA A 168 9.99 8.17 9.39
N PRO A 169 9.92 8.79 10.60
CA PRO A 169 8.79 9.61 11.00
C PRO A 169 8.58 10.84 10.12
N HIS A 170 9.66 11.50 9.67
CA HIS A 170 9.52 12.67 8.77
C HIS A 170 8.92 12.25 7.43
N ALA A 171 9.41 11.16 6.84
CA ALA A 171 8.87 10.63 5.59
C ALA A 171 7.39 10.22 5.73
N TYR A 172 7.03 9.51 6.80
CA TYR A 172 5.65 9.09 7.08
C TYR A 172 4.69 10.29 7.17
N TRP A 173 5.02 11.29 7.96
CA TRP A 173 4.16 12.46 8.16
C TRP A 173 4.16 13.40 6.95
N THR A 174 5.22 13.39 6.13
CA THR A 174 5.24 14.09 4.82
C THR A 174 4.24 13.44 3.85
N ILE A 175 4.14 12.10 3.81
CA ILE A 175 3.13 11.40 2.99
C ILE A 175 1.72 11.81 3.44
N ASN A 176 1.47 11.85 4.75
CA ASN A 176 0.18 12.30 5.29
C ASN A 176 -0.15 13.75 4.89
N SER A 177 0.81 14.66 5.03
CA SER A 177 0.64 16.07 4.63
C SER A 177 0.38 16.22 3.14
N THR A 178 1.00 15.38 2.31
CA THR A 178 0.81 15.37 0.86
C THR A 178 -0.61 14.93 0.46
N LEU A 179 -1.15 13.92 1.12
CA LEU A 179 -2.54 13.48 0.92
C LEU A 179 -3.54 14.55 1.36
N ARG A 180 -3.27 15.25 2.46
CA ARG A 180 -4.12 16.36 2.91
C ARG A 180 -4.05 17.57 1.99
N GLU A 181 -2.90 17.86 1.39
CA GLU A 181 -2.72 18.96 0.44
C GLU A 181 -3.62 18.84 -0.79
N VAL A 182 -3.89 17.62 -1.26
CA VAL A 182 -4.85 17.39 -2.35
C VAL A 182 -6.31 17.40 -1.91
N GLY A 183 -6.58 17.83 -0.68
CA GLY A 183 -7.93 17.98 -0.12
C GLY A 183 -8.59 16.66 0.26
N MET A 184 -7.82 15.65 0.66
CA MET A 184 -8.35 14.43 1.23
C MET A 184 -8.38 14.48 2.77
N ARG A 185 -9.36 13.86 3.37
CA ARG A 185 -9.34 13.47 4.78
C ARG A 185 -8.42 12.27 4.93
N THR A 186 -7.64 12.21 6.00
CA THR A 186 -6.66 11.15 6.23
C THR A 186 -6.81 10.52 7.60
N TRP A 187 -6.54 9.21 7.67
CA TRP A 187 -6.50 8.42 8.91
C TRP A 187 -5.21 7.60 8.90
N PRO A 188 -4.13 8.15 9.48
CA PRO A 188 -2.85 7.45 9.64
C PRO A 188 -2.99 6.27 10.60
N TYR A 189 -2.30 5.17 10.33
CA TYR A 189 -2.23 4.02 11.22
C TYR A 189 -0.96 3.20 10.96
N HIS A 190 -0.65 2.27 11.84
CA HIS A 190 0.52 1.42 11.72
C HIS A 190 0.23 -0.01 12.18
N ALA A 191 1.07 -0.95 11.77
CA ALA A 191 1.00 -2.34 12.20
C ALA A 191 2.41 -2.89 12.41
N TYR A 192 2.61 -3.71 13.45
CA TYR A 192 3.87 -4.40 13.65
C TYR A 192 3.97 -5.62 12.73
N VAL A 193 4.95 -5.56 11.83
CA VAL A 193 5.34 -6.65 10.92
C VAL A 193 6.74 -7.10 11.31
N PRO A 194 6.93 -8.32 11.85
CA PRO A 194 8.21 -8.74 12.43
C PRO A 194 9.44 -8.56 11.54
N SER A 195 9.29 -8.72 10.20
CA SER A 195 10.38 -8.52 9.24
C SER A 195 10.68 -7.05 8.92
N PHE A 196 9.75 -6.11 9.22
CA PHE A 196 9.84 -4.68 8.92
C PHE A 196 9.87 -3.79 10.17
N GLY A 197 9.40 -4.29 11.31
CA GLY A 197 9.11 -3.48 12.50
C GLY A 197 7.74 -2.78 12.42
N GLU A 198 7.60 -1.61 13.03
CA GLU A 198 6.40 -0.80 12.92
C GLU A 198 6.27 -0.22 11.52
N TRP A 199 5.25 -0.66 10.79
CA TRP A 199 5.01 -0.26 9.42
C TRP A 199 3.78 0.63 9.30
N GLY A 200 3.89 1.68 8.53
CA GLY A 200 2.88 2.73 8.44
C GLY A 200 2.00 2.62 7.19
N PHE A 201 0.76 2.99 7.38
CA PHE A 201 -0.25 3.10 6.35
C PHE A 201 -1.06 4.37 6.55
N ILE A 202 -1.60 4.93 5.48
CA ILE A 202 -2.48 6.10 5.57
C ILE A 202 -3.71 5.83 4.71
N LEU A 203 -4.87 5.82 5.36
CA LEU A 203 -6.16 5.87 4.66
C LEU A 203 -6.45 7.30 4.23
N ALA A 204 -7.04 7.46 3.05
CA ALA A 204 -7.44 8.78 2.56
C ALA A 204 -8.72 8.71 1.72
N SER A 205 -9.59 9.69 1.87
CA SER A 205 -10.83 9.80 1.10
C SER A 205 -11.19 11.25 0.79
N PRO A 206 -11.80 11.52 -0.39
CA PRO A 206 -12.33 12.83 -0.68
C PRO A 206 -13.49 13.24 0.24
N GLN A 207 -14.43 12.34 0.53
CA GLN A 207 -15.69 12.68 1.20
C GLN A 207 -16.17 11.66 2.24
N LEU A 208 -15.62 10.43 2.24
CA LEU A 208 -16.02 9.41 3.23
C LEU A 208 -15.64 9.89 4.64
N ASP A 209 -16.48 9.60 5.60
CA ASP A 209 -16.15 9.66 7.02
C ASP A 209 -15.81 8.24 7.48
N TYR A 210 -14.53 8.00 7.76
CA TYR A 210 -14.02 6.68 8.08
C TYR A 210 -14.01 6.44 9.59
N ALA A 211 -14.43 5.27 9.98
CA ALA A 211 -14.22 4.72 11.32
C ALA A 211 -13.56 3.34 11.20
N PRO A 212 -12.57 3.02 12.05
CA PRO A 212 -11.96 1.70 12.07
C PRO A 212 -13.00 0.59 12.29
N PRO A 213 -12.93 -0.52 11.55
CA PRO A 213 -13.85 -1.63 11.72
C PRO A 213 -13.69 -2.27 13.10
N THR A 214 -14.82 -2.56 13.74
CA THR A 214 -14.90 -3.30 15.01
C THR A 214 -15.15 -4.79 14.81
N GLN A 215 -15.43 -5.20 13.58
CA GLN A 215 -15.65 -6.59 13.17
C GLN A 215 -15.15 -6.76 11.74
N TYR A 216 -14.74 -7.97 11.40
CA TYR A 216 -14.37 -8.38 10.05
C TYR A 216 -15.33 -9.46 9.57
N ARG A 217 -15.85 -9.31 8.34
CA ARG A 217 -16.74 -10.30 7.68
C ARG A 217 -16.00 -11.57 7.30
N LEU A 218 -14.69 -11.51 7.20
CA LEU A 218 -13.82 -12.62 6.81
C LEU A 218 -12.95 -13.04 8.00
N PRO A 219 -12.56 -14.33 8.10
CA PRO A 219 -11.60 -14.75 9.11
C PRO A 219 -10.22 -14.13 8.83
N MET A 220 -9.62 -13.51 9.84
CA MET A 220 -8.28 -12.91 9.79
C MET A 220 -7.29 -13.72 10.62
N ARG A 221 -6.00 -13.65 10.25
CA ARG A 221 -4.91 -14.24 11.04
C ARG A 221 -4.36 -13.26 12.07
N TYR A 222 -4.39 -11.98 11.75
CA TYR A 222 -3.81 -10.89 12.54
C TYR A 222 -4.87 -9.92 13.06
N LEU A 223 -5.80 -9.48 12.21
CA LEU A 223 -6.74 -8.43 12.56
C LEU A 223 -7.92 -8.94 13.39
N ASN A 224 -8.24 -8.18 14.41
CA ASN A 224 -9.49 -8.25 15.18
C ASN A 224 -9.84 -6.82 15.67
N ALA A 225 -10.90 -6.65 16.45
CA ALA A 225 -11.30 -5.35 16.96
C ALA A 225 -10.22 -4.65 17.77
N ASP A 226 -9.50 -5.38 18.61
CA ASP A 226 -8.48 -4.83 19.50
C ASP A 226 -7.22 -4.43 18.72
N THR A 227 -6.67 -5.34 17.90
CA THR A 227 -5.50 -5.03 17.07
C THR A 227 -5.80 -3.87 16.11
N THR A 228 -7.02 -3.82 15.55
CA THR A 228 -7.42 -2.70 14.69
C THR A 228 -7.44 -1.39 15.45
N ARG A 229 -8.00 -1.36 16.64
CA ARG A 229 -8.01 -0.14 17.48
C ARG A 229 -6.59 0.31 17.81
N GLU A 230 -5.70 -0.62 18.18
CA GLU A 230 -4.30 -0.34 18.49
C GLU A 230 -3.53 0.26 17.31
N MET A 231 -3.81 -0.18 16.09
CA MET A 231 -3.18 0.36 14.88
C MET A 231 -3.36 1.88 14.72
N PHE A 232 -4.43 2.47 15.24
CA PHE A 232 -4.70 3.92 15.15
C PHE A 232 -4.21 4.71 16.37
N ILE A 233 -3.50 4.08 17.29
CA ILE A 233 -2.95 4.72 18.50
C ILE A 233 -1.45 4.89 18.31
N PHE A 234 -1.00 6.16 18.26
CA PHE A 234 0.42 6.49 18.13
C PHE A 234 1.04 6.75 19.49
N PRO A 235 2.09 6.03 19.90
CA PRO A 235 2.84 6.33 21.12
C PRO A 235 3.60 7.67 20.99
N PRO A 236 4.11 8.24 22.10
CA PRO A 236 4.73 9.57 22.10
C PRO A 236 5.88 9.78 21.11
N ASP A 237 6.63 8.74 20.79
CA ASP A 237 7.78 8.75 19.88
C ASP A 237 7.41 8.60 18.39
N MET A 238 6.12 8.40 18.08
CA MET A 238 5.59 8.33 16.71
C MET A 238 4.51 9.38 16.43
N GLN A 239 4.33 10.36 17.31
CA GLN A 239 3.29 11.39 17.20
C GLN A 239 3.43 12.23 15.91
N PRO A 240 2.33 12.86 15.45
CA PRO A 240 2.33 13.71 14.27
C PRO A 240 3.39 14.81 14.28
N LEU A 241 4.12 14.91 13.16
CA LEU A 241 5.08 15.97 12.91
C LEU A 241 4.50 16.97 11.89
N PRO A 242 4.77 18.28 12.05
CA PRO A 242 4.35 19.31 11.11
C PRO A 242 5.24 19.29 9.85
N MET A 243 4.88 18.50 8.87
CA MET A 243 5.65 18.32 7.65
C MET A 243 5.02 19.05 6.46
N ALA A 244 5.87 19.55 5.55
CA ALA A 244 5.43 20.12 4.28
C ALA A 244 5.04 18.99 3.30
N PRO A 245 4.12 19.25 2.35
CA PRO A 245 3.75 18.26 1.34
C PRO A 245 4.89 18.03 0.33
N ASN A 246 5.02 16.79 -0.13
CA ASN A 246 6.01 16.42 -1.17
C ASN A 246 5.56 16.91 -2.55
N ARG A 247 6.35 17.75 -3.19
CA ARG A 247 6.12 18.32 -4.51
C ARG A 247 7.20 17.87 -5.50
N LEU A 248 6.87 17.83 -6.80
CA LEU A 248 7.82 17.38 -7.84
C LEU A 248 9.10 18.23 -7.92
N ASN A 249 9.01 19.51 -7.62
CA ASN A 249 10.14 20.44 -7.69
C ASN A 249 11.05 20.39 -6.45
N THR A 250 10.54 19.98 -5.30
CA THR A 250 11.33 19.88 -4.07
C THR A 250 11.78 18.44 -3.77
N GLN A 251 10.90 17.47 -4.05
CA GLN A 251 11.10 16.05 -3.72
C GLN A 251 11.64 15.83 -2.30
N SER A 252 11.13 16.64 -1.36
CA SER A 252 11.59 16.63 0.05
C SER A 252 11.49 15.26 0.69
N LEU A 253 10.46 14.48 0.31
CA LEU A 253 10.22 13.15 0.85
C LEU A 253 11.42 12.20 0.70
N VAL A 254 12.12 12.25 -0.43
CA VAL A 254 13.29 11.37 -0.66
C VAL A 254 14.41 11.72 0.31
N HIS A 255 14.67 13.01 0.51
CA HIS A 255 15.70 13.48 1.43
C HIS A 255 15.33 13.17 2.89
N GLU A 256 14.08 13.35 3.28
CA GLU A 256 13.58 13.02 4.62
C GLU A 256 13.70 11.51 4.89
N PHE A 257 13.32 10.68 3.92
CA PHE A 257 13.46 9.24 4.00
C PHE A 257 14.92 8.80 4.17
N GLU A 258 15.84 9.33 3.36
CA GLU A 258 17.27 9.04 3.47
C GLU A 258 17.86 9.51 4.81
N GLN A 259 17.47 10.69 5.28
CA GLN A 259 17.93 11.21 6.58
C GLN A 259 17.45 10.36 7.76
N ASP A 260 16.19 9.95 7.75
CA ASP A 260 15.60 9.11 8.80
C ASP A 260 16.31 7.74 8.86
N TRP A 261 16.43 7.05 7.73
CA TRP A 261 17.10 5.74 7.68
C TRP A 261 18.60 5.81 8.01
N ASN A 262 19.30 6.88 7.64
CA ASN A 262 20.69 7.08 8.01
C ASN A 262 20.91 7.20 9.55
N ARG A 263 19.88 7.57 10.31
CA ARG A 263 19.93 7.58 11.78
C ARG A 263 19.81 6.18 12.38
N VAL A 264 19.14 5.27 11.69
CA VAL A 264 18.92 3.89 12.15
C VAL A 264 20.15 3.00 11.90
N ILE A 265 20.89 3.28 10.83
CA ILE A 265 22.05 2.47 10.38
C ILE A 265 23.33 2.87 11.12
N ARG A 266 23.36 3.99 11.81
CA ARG A 266 24.48 4.45 12.64
C ARG A 266 24.33 3.99 14.08
#